data_d8a45ebf7623002ff4ec8bf225a915e5
#
_entry.id   d8a45ebf7623002ff4ec8bf225a915e5
#
_cell.length_a   1.000
_cell.length_b   1.000
_cell.length_c   1.000
_cell.angle_alpha   90.00
_cell.angle_beta   90.00
_cell.angle_gamma   90.00
#
_symmetry.space_group_name_H-M   'P 1'
#
loop_
_entity.id
_entity.type
_entity.pdbx_description
1 polymer ?
#
loop_
_entity_poly.entity_id
_entity_poly.type
_entity_poly.pdbx_seq_one_letter_code
_entity_poly.pdbx_strand_id
1 'polypeptide(L)'
;MKKLFYFIALFSIVSSLILLSGCKKKDSTESKEQSQSSVNPKNLTSSGGKTLEMLLIVPDEVYKGEFRDTIGSYFLKACEGLSSPEPLFDVVQIQPKTFYNSEMFQKHRNIFIIDYAKTNTENTIFQNIDYKSFPQAYFQIITNNRDSLYNMISKYAPSIINQFYDNEHRRVAVAFKRLENVELTKKLRNTFKFTLTFAKEFSISKFEDDFAWIRKDYRVKADQKTLNVMIYKTPFLGDGMFNEEKIIELRDKISKENIPGPTRGSYMGTETRYPLTRKTVSINGQPAIETRGLWRLFNDFMGGSFINYCFFDQKNNQFIMIDCFVYSPNQNKRDELMQLESIVYSLKIE
;
A
#
# COMPACT_ATOMS: atom_id res chain seq x y z
N MET A 1 27.60 -28.79 18.70
CA MET A 1 27.73 -29.83 17.68
C MET A 1 26.52 -30.74 17.76
N LYS A 2 25.76 -30.90 16.67
CA LYS A 2 24.60 -31.79 16.52
C LYS A 2 23.43 -31.54 17.49
N LYS A 3 22.48 -30.66 17.08
CA LYS A 3 21.03 -30.74 17.39
C LYS A 3 20.35 -29.46 16.86
N LEU A 4 20.05 -29.42 15.58
CA LEU A 4 19.00 -28.56 15.04
C LEU A 4 18.70 -28.96 13.57
N PHE A 5 18.18 -30.16 13.39
CA PHE A 5 17.53 -30.60 12.16
C PHE A 5 16.50 -31.64 12.57
N TYR A 6 15.25 -31.23 12.76
CA TYR A 6 14.06 -32.06 12.74
C TYR A 6 12.82 -31.19 13.00
N PHE A 7 12.32 -30.54 11.98
CA PHE A 7 10.92 -30.06 11.95
C PHE A 7 10.46 -29.81 10.50
N ILE A 8 10.65 -30.83 9.66
CA ILE A 8 9.91 -30.95 8.40
C ILE A 8 9.71 -32.46 8.17
N ALA A 9 8.49 -32.89 8.25
CA ALA A 9 7.85 -34.07 7.74
C ALA A 9 6.98 -34.72 8.83
N LEU A 10 5.70 -34.43 8.81
CA LEU A 10 4.61 -35.38 9.09
C LEU A 10 3.27 -34.66 8.92
N PHE A 11 2.78 -34.64 7.73
CA PHE A 11 1.34 -34.48 7.48
C PHE A 11 0.96 -35.37 6.32
N SER A 12 0.69 -36.62 6.66
CA SER A 12 -0.04 -37.54 5.79
C SER A 12 -0.84 -38.51 6.63
N ILE A 13 -2.15 -38.48 6.42
CA ILE A 13 -3.11 -39.55 6.55
C ILE A 13 -3.41 -40.04 7.98
N VAL A 14 -4.55 -39.64 8.53
CA VAL A 14 -5.50 -40.58 9.16
C VAL A 14 -6.92 -40.14 8.84
N SER A 15 -7.56 -40.88 7.93
CA SER A 15 -8.99 -40.97 7.75
C SER A 15 -9.48 -42.04 8.71
N SER A 16 -10.41 -41.73 9.63
CA SER A 16 -11.34 -42.71 10.18
C SER A 16 -12.49 -42.04 10.94
N LEU A 17 -13.68 -42.43 10.56
CA LEU A 17 -14.98 -42.20 11.16
C LEU A 17 -14.99 -42.37 12.70
N ILE A 18 -15.70 -41.50 13.40
CA ILE A 18 -16.58 -41.86 14.53
C ILE A 18 -17.80 -40.91 14.54
N LEU A 19 -18.96 -41.49 14.41
CA LEU A 19 -20.28 -40.93 14.67
C LEU A 19 -20.54 -40.86 16.19
N LEU A 20 -21.29 -39.88 16.61
CA LEU A 20 -22.37 -39.82 17.59
C LEU A 20 -22.30 -38.71 18.64
N SER A 21 -23.33 -37.87 18.57
CA SER A 21 -24.16 -37.29 19.64
C SER A 21 -23.54 -36.30 20.63
N GLY A 22 -24.09 -35.12 20.62
CA GLY A 22 -24.03 -34.17 21.74
C GLY A 22 -24.47 -32.76 21.38
N CYS A 23 -25.77 -32.47 21.37
CA CYS A 23 -26.31 -31.13 21.31
C CYS A 23 -25.75 -30.28 22.45
N LYS A 24 -25.05 -29.16 22.11
CA LYS A 24 -25.01 -27.95 22.92
C LYS A 24 -25.06 -26.77 21.98
N LYS A 25 -26.19 -26.03 22.02
CA LYS A 25 -26.31 -24.71 21.42
C LYS A 25 -25.19 -23.81 21.93
N LYS A 26 -24.37 -23.32 21.04
CA LYS A 26 -23.51 -22.15 21.22
C LYS A 26 -23.91 -21.19 20.11
N ASP A 27 -24.56 -20.09 20.52
CA ASP A 27 -24.79 -18.94 19.63
C ASP A 27 -23.42 -18.38 19.20
N SER A 28 -22.99 -18.77 18.03
CA SER A 28 -21.91 -18.12 17.29
C SER A 28 -22.55 -17.44 16.08
N THR A 29 -22.71 -16.14 16.16
CA THR A 29 -23.09 -15.29 15.02
C THR A 29 -21.88 -15.29 14.05
N GLU A 30 -21.73 -16.32 13.24
CA GLU A 30 -20.82 -16.30 12.10
C GLU A 30 -21.42 -15.39 11.03
N SER A 31 -20.79 -14.25 10.81
CA SER A 31 -21.05 -13.39 9.66
C SER A 31 -20.69 -14.14 8.37
N LYS A 32 -21.68 -14.44 7.56
CA LYS A 32 -21.47 -15.04 6.23
C LYS A 32 -20.84 -14.00 5.30
N GLU A 33 -19.62 -14.26 4.87
CA GLU A 33 -19.01 -13.53 3.75
C GLU A 33 -19.65 -14.05 2.44
N GLN A 34 -20.44 -13.21 1.79
CA GLN A 34 -20.96 -13.52 0.46
C GLN A 34 -20.08 -12.84 -0.60
N SER A 35 -19.28 -13.62 -1.30
CA SER A 35 -18.61 -13.18 -2.53
C SER A 35 -19.50 -13.47 -3.75
N GLN A 36 -19.88 -12.45 -4.49
CA GLN A 36 -20.58 -12.62 -5.76
C GLN A 36 -19.61 -12.71 -6.95
N SER A 37 -20.07 -13.38 -8.04
CA SER A 37 -19.34 -13.69 -9.25
C SER A 37 -18.61 -12.49 -9.86
N SER A 38 -17.33 -12.68 -10.14
CA SER A 38 -16.48 -11.70 -10.82
C SER A 38 -16.92 -11.50 -12.27
N VAL A 39 -17.36 -10.29 -12.60
CA VAL A 39 -17.48 -9.83 -13.99
C VAL A 39 -16.06 -9.82 -14.59
N ASN A 40 -15.91 -10.22 -15.86
CA ASN A 40 -14.61 -10.18 -16.52
C ASN A 40 -14.06 -8.74 -16.53
N PRO A 41 -12.93 -8.43 -15.88
CA PRO A 41 -12.41 -7.07 -15.76
C PRO A 41 -12.16 -6.37 -17.09
N LYS A 42 -11.98 -7.13 -18.18
CA LYS A 42 -11.76 -6.59 -19.53
C LYS A 42 -12.96 -5.83 -20.10
N ASN A 43 -14.15 -6.04 -19.55
CA ASN A 43 -15.39 -5.42 -20.01
C ASN A 43 -15.81 -4.21 -19.17
N LEU A 44 -15.06 -3.90 -18.10
CA LEU A 44 -15.38 -2.80 -17.20
C LEU A 44 -14.70 -1.50 -17.65
N THR A 45 -15.41 -0.39 -17.49
CA THR A 45 -14.85 0.95 -17.67
C THR A 45 -13.86 1.28 -16.54
N SER A 46 -12.91 2.20 -16.79
CA SER A 46 -12.00 2.67 -15.74
C SER A 46 -12.76 3.32 -14.59
N SER A 47 -12.33 3.02 -13.36
CA SER A 47 -12.89 3.64 -12.15
C SER A 47 -12.52 5.13 -12.06
N GLY A 48 -13.42 5.94 -11.48
CA GLY A 48 -13.25 7.36 -11.20
C GLY A 48 -12.62 7.66 -9.85
N GLY A 49 -12.55 8.94 -9.49
CA GLY A 49 -12.05 9.45 -8.21
C GLY A 49 -10.57 9.83 -8.21
N LYS A 50 -10.12 10.53 -7.14
CA LYS A 50 -8.72 10.92 -6.91
C LYS A 50 -7.95 9.77 -6.24
N THR A 51 -6.63 9.87 -6.22
CA THR A 51 -5.77 8.95 -5.46
C THR A 51 -6.17 8.96 -3.99
N LEU A 52 -6.30 7.77 -3.38
CA LEU A 52 -6.69 7.60 -1.97
C LEU A 52 -7.99 8.31 -1.57
N GLU A 53 -8.87 8.62 -2.52
CA GLU A 53 -10.23 9.07 -2.26
C GLU A 53 -11.13 7.86 -2.05
N MET A 54 -11.98 7.92 -1.03
CA MET A 54 -13.03 6.91 -0.81
C MET A 54 -14.39 7.57 -0.66
N LEU A 55 -15.41 6.96 -1.27
CA LEU A 55 -16.79 7.34 -1.02
C LEU A 55 -17.33 6.56 0.17
N LEU A 56 -17.80 7.27 1.18
CA LEU A 56 -18.55 6.71 2.30
C LEU A 56 -20.05 6.97 2.05
N ILE A 57 -20.78 5.91 1.76
CA ILE A 57 -22.20 6.01 1.47
C ILE A 57 -22.97 5.75 2.77
N VAL A 58 -23.51 6.82 3.33
CA VAL A 58 -24.23 6.78 4.59
C VAL A 58 -25.19 7.98 4.68
N PRO A 59 -26.39 7.83 5.30
CA PRO A 59 -27.30 8.96 5.55
C PRO A 59 -26.67 10.02 6.47
N ASP A 60 -26.99 11.31 6.26
CA ASP A 60 -26.48 12.43 7.07
C ASP A 60 -26.85 12.29 8.54
N GLU A 61 -28.02 11.73 8.83
CA GLU A 61 -28.48 11.49 10.20
C GLU A 61 -27.64 10.43 10.93
N VAL A 62 -26.98 9.53 10.23
CA VAL A 62 -26.06 8.53 10.77
C VAL A 62 -24.64 9.08 10.87
N TYR A 63 -24.21 9.88 9.88
CA TYR A 63 -22.84 10.42 9.82
C TYR A 63 -22.64 11.60 10.79
N LYS A 64 -22.80 11.36 12.09
CA LYS A 64 -22.71 12.35 13.17
C LYS A 64 -22.00 11.78 14.39
N GLY A 65 -21.46 12.68 15.21
CA GLY A 65 -20.92 12.37 16.54
C GLY A 65 -20.00 11.15 16.52
N GLU A 66 -20.25 10.23 17.44
CA GLU A 66 -19.43 9.03 17.63
C GLU A 66 -19.22 8.20 16.34
N PHE A 67 -20.23 8.10 15.46
CA PHE A 67 -20.07 7.36 14.21
C PHE A 67 -19.03 8.02 13.29
N ARG A 68 -19.12 9.34 13.10
CA ARG A 68 -18.16 10.09 12.31
C ARG A 68 -16.74 9.98 12.91
N ASP A 69 -16.64 10.07 14.24
CA ASP A 69 -15.37 9.96 14.95
C ASP A 69 -14.77 8.55 14.82
N THR A 70 -15.61 7.50 14.85
CA THR A 70 -15.20 6.12 14.61
C THR A 70 -14.65 5.94 13.20
N ILE A 71 -15.36 6.41 12.17
CA ILE A 71 -14.85 6.37 10.78
C ILE A 71 -13.52 7.15 10.68
N GLY A 72 -13.47 8.34 11.31
CA GLY A 72 -12.25 9.16 11.33
C GLY A 72 -11.05 8.45 11.96
N SER A 73 -11.25 7.73 13.07
CA SER A 73 -10.18 7.02 13.77
C SER A 73 -9.52 5.91 12.95
N TYR A 74 -10.18 5.39 11.92
CA TYR A 74 -9.62 4.40 10.99
C TYR A 74 -9.11 5.04 9.70
N PHE A 75 -9.96 5.78 8.99
CA PHE A 75 -9.70 6.21 7.61
C PHE A 75 -9.05 7.59 7.50
N LEU A 76 -9.21 8.46 8.52
CA LEU A 76 -8.55 9.77 8.59
C LEU A 76 -7.30 9.75 9.47
N LYS A 77 -6.85 8.58 9.93
CA LYS A 77 -5.58 8.43 10.65
C LYS A 77 -4.45 8.99 9.79
N ALA A 78 -3.48 9.65 10.44
CA ALA A 78 -2.33 10.20 9.74
C ALA A 78 -1.51 9.09 9.04
N CYS A 79 -1.15 9.35 7.78
CA CYS A 79 -0.24 8.51 7.01
C CYS A 79 1.18 8.58 7.61
N GLU A 80 1.79 7.43 7.83
CA GLU A 80 3.10 7.32 8.46
C GLU A 80 4.25 7.78 7.54
N GLY A 81 5.29 8.36 8.12
CA GLY A 81 6.50 8.76 7.38
C GLY A 81 6.34 10.05 6.58
N LEU A 82 5.29 10.83 6.79
CA LEU A 82 5.10 12.13 6.15
C LEU A 82 5.64 13.27 7.01
N SER A 83 6.18 14.30 6.36
CA SER A 83 6.69 15.51 7.00
C SER A 83 5.59 16.44 7.54
N SER A 84 4.36 16.25 7.09
CA SER A 84 3.14 16.92 7.56
C SER A 84 2.02 15.89 7.68
N PRO A 85 1.09 16.03 8.65
CA PRO A 85 -0.03 15.11 8.77
C PRO A 85 -0.93 15.16 7.53
N GLU A 86 -1.08 14.01 6.87
CA GLU A 86 -2.04 13.80 5.77
C GLU A 86 -2.85 12.54 6.10
N PRO A 87 -4.18 12.53 5.90
CA PRO A 87 -5.00 11.37 6.25
C PRO A 87 -4.72 10.19 5.31
N LEU A 88 -4.98 8.96 5.76
CA LEU A 88 -4.86 7.75 4.92
C LEU A 88 -5.74 7.87 3.67
N PHE A 89 -6.97 8.41 3.82
CA PHE A 89 -7.92 8.60 2.72
C PHE A 89 -8.59 9.98 2.79
N ASP A 90 -8.92 10.52 1.62
CA ASP A 90 -9.87 11.61 1.50
C ASP A 90 -11.28 11.00 1.52
N VAL A 91 -11.96 11.09 2.67
CA VAL A 91 -13.30 10.53 2.85
C VAL A 91 -14.35 11.53 2.35
N VAL A 92 -15.10 11.13 1.33
CA VAL A 92 -16.21 11.90 0.77
C VAL A 92 -17.52 11.19 1.13
N GLN A 93 -18.29 11.78 2.03
CA GLN A 93 -19.59 11.26 2.39
C GLN A 93 -20.62 11.58 1.30
N ILE A 94 -21.41 10.58 0.91
CA ILE A 94 -22.47 10.67 -0.11
C ILE A 94 -23.78 10.05 0.45
N GLN A 95 -24.88 10.74 0.26
CA GLN A 95 -26.20 10.23 0.57
C GLN A 95 -26.54 8.99 -0.28
N PRO A 96 -27.15 7.92 0.32
CA PRO A 96 -27.52 6.73 -0.44
C PRO A 96 -28.35 7.04 -1.69
N LYS A 97 -29.34 7.91 -1.59
CA LYS A 97 -30.18 8.31 -2.74
C LYS A 97 -29.34 8.90 -3.88
N THR A 98 -28.40 9.76 -3.55
CA THR A 98 -27.47 10.39 -4.53
C THR A 98 -26.56 9.35 -5.17
N PHE A 99 -26.01 8.44 -4.38
CA PHE A 99 -25.15 7.36 -4.85
C PHE A 99 -25.88 6.43 -5.83
N TYR A 100 -27.06 5.91 -5.46
CA TYR A 100 -27.79 4.96 -6.31
C TYR A 100 -28.35 5.59 -7.59
N ASN A 101 -28.55 6.92 -7.61
CA ASN A 101 -28.99 7.65 -8.81
C ASN A 101 -27.84 8.13 -9.70
N SER A 102 -26.58 7.87 -9.35
CA SER A 102 -25.42 8.36 -10.09
C SER A 102 -24.48 7.23 -10.50
N GLU A 103 -24.46 6.90 -11.78
CA GLU A 103 -23.52 5.92 -12.32
C GLU A 103 -22.05 6.33 -12.09
N MET A 104 -21.76 7.63 -12.08
CA MET A 104 -20.42 8.17 -11.80
C MET A 104 -19.95 7.78 -10.41
N PHE A 105 -20.79 7.94 -9.38
CA PHE A 105 -20.44 7.53 -8.02
C PHE A 105 -20.32 6.02 -7.88
N GLN A 106 -21.20 5.25 -8.54
CA GLN A 106 -21.12 3.77 -8.51
C GLN A 106 -19.87 3.21 -9.20
N LYS A 107 -19.23 3.99 -10.07
CA LYS A 107 -17.95 3.65 -10.73
C LYS A 107 -16.73 4.22 -10.01
N HIS A 108 -16.88 4.75 -8.80
CA HIS A 108 -15.75 5.25 -8.01
C HIS A 108 -14.82 4.10 -7.58
N ARG A 109 -13.54 4.39 -7.43
CA ARG A 109 -12.49 3.39 -7.15
C ARG A 109 -12.61 2.68 -5.80
N ASN A 110 -12.96 3.42 -4.74
CA ASN A 110 -13.06 2.90 -3.38
C ASN A 110 -14.43 3.31 -2.81
N ILE A 111 -15.27 2.34 -2.53
CA ILE A 111 -16.64 2.55 -2.05
C ILE A 111 -16.85 1.78 -0.76
N PHE A 112 -17.30 2.48 0.27
CA PHE A 112 -17.71 1.89 1.54
C PHE A 112 -19.14 2.33 1.88
N ILE A 113 -20.06 1.37 1.92
CA ILE A 113 -21.49 1.61 2.18
C ILE A 113 -21.85 1.14 3.59
N ILE A 114 -22.58 1.97 4.30
CA ILE A 114 -23.20 1.66 5.58
C ILE A 114 -24.72 1.59 5.37
N ASP A 115 -25.23 0.38 5.30
CA ASP A 115 -26.64 0.09 5.22
C ASP A 115 -27.18 -0.24 6.63
N TYR A 116 -27.46 0.82 7.37
CA TYR A 116 -27.99 0.74 8.72
C TYR A 116 -29.49 1.04 8.71
N ALA A 117 -30.32 0.01 8.77
CA ALA A 117 -31.77 0.14 8.76
C ALA A 117 -32.43 -0.89 9.69
N LYS A 118 -33.48 -0.47 10.43
CA LYS A 118 -34.24 -1.36 11.34
C LYS A 118 -34.87 -2.54 10.59
N THR A 119 -35.10 -2.40 9.31
CA THR A 119 -35.68 -3.43 8.44
C THR A 119 -34.68 -4.51 8.03
N ASN A 120 -33.39 -4.30 8.25
CA ASN A 120 -32.38 -5.31 7.94
C ASN A 120 -32.54 -6.50 8.88
N THR A 121 -32.47 -7.71 8.35
CA THR A 121 -32.67 -8.96 9.09
C THR A 121 -31.34 -9.64 9.48
N GLU A 122 -30.24 -9.21 8.89
CA GLU A 122 -28.91 -9.81 9.08
C GLU A 122 -27.85 -8.77 9.40
N ASN A 123 -26.82 -9.21 10.13
CA ASN A 123 -25.58 -8.47 10.31
C ASN A 123 -24.52 -9.10 9.39
N THR A 124 -24.22 -8.47 8.26
CA THR A 124 -23.31 -9.03 7.27
C THR A 124 -22.44 -7.97 6.61
N ILE A 125 -21.29 -8.40 6.10
CA ILE A 125 -20.46 -7.59 5.22
C ILE A 125 -20.46 -8.18 3.82
N PHE A 126 -20.63 -7.32 2.85
CA PHE A 126 -20.55 -7.63 1.45
C PHE A 126 -19.28 -7.01 0.85
N GLN A 127 -18.53 -7.78 0.09
CA GLN A 127 -17.30 -7.35 -0.56
C GLN A 127 -17.35 -7.71 -2.05
N ASN A 128 -17.01 -6.74 -2.89
CA ASN A 128 -16.79 -6.96 -4.31
C ASN A 128 -15.54 -6.23 -4.78
N ILE A 129 -14.77 -6.91 -5.61
CA ILE A 129 -13.66 -6.32 -6.34
C ILE A 129 -14.02 -6.27 -7.82
N ASP A 130 -13.83 -5.10 -8.44
CA ASP A 130 -14.12 -4.88 -9.86
C ASP A 130 -15.62 -5.11 -10.20
N TYR A 131 -16.51 -4.49 -9.42
CA TYR A 131 -17.96 -4.71 -9.53
C TYR A 131 -18.62 -3.88 -10.65
N LYS A 132 -18.42 -2.57 -10.65
CA LYS A 132 -19.00 -1.63 -11.63
C LYS A 132 -17.97 -0.96 -12.54
N SER A 133 -16.72 -0.97 -12.11
CA SER A 133 -15.57 -0.36 -12.80
C SER A 133 -14.29 -1.08 -12.45
N PHE A 134 -13.20 -0.77 -13.15
CA PHE A 134 -11.90 -1.43 -12.97
C PHE A 134 -10.75 -0.41 -12.88
N PRO A 135 -9.84 -0.56 -11.93
CA PRO A 135 -9.93 -1.35 -10.69
C PRO A 135 -10.88 -0.69 -9.69
N GLN A 136 -11.65 -1.49 -8.95
CA GLN A 136 -12.59 -1.00 -7.94
C GLN A 136 -12.57 -1.91 -6.70
N ALA A 137 -12.66 -1.30 -5.51
CA ALA A 137 -12.93 -2.01 -4.27
C ALA A 137 -14.24 -1.49 -3.68
N TYR A 138 -15.17 -2.40 -3.39
CA TYR A 138 -16.52 -2.11 -2.93
C TYR A 138 -16.82 -2.93 -1.68
N PHE A 139 -17.23 -2.24 -0.62
CA PHE A 139 -17.63 -2.85 0.66
C PHE A 139 -18.97 -2.30 1.11
N GLN A 140 -19.80 -3.17 1.70
CA GLN A 140 -21.07 -2.77 2.30
C GLN A 140 -21.28 -3.52 3.60
N ILE A 141 -21.45 -2.79 4.69
CA ILE A 141 -21.95 -3.31 5.97
C ILE A 141 -23.45 -3.16 5.99
N ILE A 142 -24.16 -4.27 6.28
CA ILE A 142 -25.62 -4.32 6.43
C ILE A 142 -25.92 -4.71 7.87
N THR A 143 -26.69 -3.91 8.59
CA THR A 143 -27.06 -4.19 9.98
C THR A 143 -28.29 -3.38 10.41
N ASN A 144 -29.02 -3.89 11.43
CA ASN A 144 -30.13 -3.17 12.08
C ASN A 144 -29.78 -2.71 13.51
N ASN A 145 -28.59 -3.05 13.99
CA ASN A 145 -28.17 -2.84 15.37
C ASN A 145 -26.93 -1.95 15.43
N ARG A 146 -26.96 -0.95 16.33
CA ARG A 146 -25.88 0.01 16.49
C ARG A 146 -24.59 -0.64 17.01
N ASP A 147 -24.68 -1.49 18.01
CA ASP A 147 -23.50 -2.14 18.59
C ASP A 147 -22.83 -3.08 17.56
N SER A 148 -23.66 -3.81 16.78
CA SER A 148 -23.18 -4.63 15.68
C SER A 148 -22.47 -3.78 14.62
N LEU A 149 -22.99 -2.58 14.31
CA LEU A 149 -22.35 -1.67 13.34
C LEU A 149 -20.92 -1.30 13.79
N TYR A 150 -20.75 -0.85 15.04
CA TYR A 150 -19.44 -0.48 15.56
C TYR A 150 -18.49 -1.67 15.64
N ASN A 151 -18.98 -2.82 16.10
CA ASN A 151 -18.20 -4.06 16.13
C ASN A 151 -17.73 -4.49 14.72
N MET A 152 -18.60 -4.38 13.72
CA MET A 152 -18.25 -4.70 12.33
C MET A 152 -17.25 -3.70 11.76
N ILE A 153 -17.41 -2.40 12.00
CA ILE A 153 -16.42 -1.39 11.58
C ILE A 153 -15.09 -1.71 12.22
N SER A 154 -15.04 -1.92 13.54
CA SER A 154 -13.78 -2.24 14.24
C SER A 154 -13.11 -3.50 13.70
N LYS A 155 -13.90 -4.54 13.41
CA LYS A 155 -13.40 -5.82 12.89
C LYS A 155 -12.86 -5.71 11.47
N TYR A 156 -13.58 -4.99 10.59
CA TYR A 156 -13.30 -5.01 9.15
C TYR A 156 -12.54 -3.80 8.60
N ALA A 157 -12.52 -2.65 9.31
CA ALA A 157 -11.81 -1.46 8.83
C ALA A 157 -10.34 -1.71 8.45
N PRO A 158 -9.54 -2.48 9.22
CA PRO A 158 -8.16 -2.77 8.81
C PRO A 158 -8.06 -3.50 7.47
N SER A 159 -8.91 -4.49 7.22
CA SER A 159 -8.92 -5.22 5.95
C SER A 159 -9.45 -4.38 4.78
N ILE A 160 -10.44 -3.53 5.02
CA ILE A 160 -10.96 -2.57 4.03
C ILE A 160 -9.87 -1.58 3.62
N ILE A 161 -9.13 -1.04 4.59
CA ILE A 161 -7.99 -0.13 4.35
C ILE A 161 -6.94 -0.82 3.46
N ASN A 162 -6.52 -2.03 3.82
CA ASN A 162 -5.54 -2.79 3.04
C ASN A 162 -6.05 -3.03 1.61
N GLN A 163 -7.32 -3.42 1.44
CA GLN A 163 -7.90 -3.66 0.12
C GLN A 163 -8.02 -2.38 -0.72
N PHE A 164 -8.27 -1.22 -0.10
CA PHE A 164 -8.25 0.07 -0.79
C PHE A 164 -6.84 0.44 -1.24
N TYR A 165 -5.80 0.20 -0.40
CA TYR A 165 -4.41 0.38 -0.79
C TYR A 165 -4.01 -0.55 -1.94
N ASP A 166 -4.36 -1.84 -1.86
CA ASP A 166 -4.11 -2.80 -2.95
C ASP A 166 -4.78 -2.36 -4.26
N ASN A 167 -6.00 -1.82 -4.15
CA ASN A 167 -6.71 -1.28 -5.30
C ASN A 167 -6.01 -0.05 -5.91
N GLU A 168 -5.47 0.85 -5.08
CA GLU A 168 -4.67 1.98 -5.56
C GLU A 168 -3.38 1.50 -6.25
N HIS A 169 -2.67 0.52 -5.68
CA HIS A 169 -1.49 -0.09 -6.33
C HIS A 169 -1.85 -0.68 -7.70
N ARG A 170 -2.95 -1.45 -7.80
CA ARG A 170 -3.44 -2.01 -9.05
C ARG A 170 -3.76 -0.91 -10.08
N ARG A 171 -4.38 0.18 -9.64
CA ARG A 171 -4.75 1.31 -10.48
C ARG A 171 -3.53 2.00 -11.09
N VAL A 172 -2.52 2.31 -10.28
CA VAL A 172 -1.25 2.89 -10.74
C VAL A 172 -0.52 1.91 -11.65
N ALA A 173 -0.46 0.62 -11.28
CA ALA A 173 0.18 -0.41 -12.09
C ALA A 173 -0.43 -0.52 -13.50
N VAL A 174 -1.76 -0.48 -13.61
CA VAL A 174 -2.47 -0.47 -14.91
C VAL A 174 -2.13 0.78 -15.72
N ALA A 175 -2.13 1.96 -15.10
CA ALA A 175 -1.79 3.21 -15.76
C ALA A 175 -0.32 3.22 -16.24
N PHE A 176 0.62 2.80 -15.40
CA PHE A 176 2.03 2.77 -15.72
C PHE A 176 2.36 1.71 -16.77
N LYS A 177 1.67 0.57 -16.77
CA LYS A 177 1.84 -0.45 -17.80
C LYS A 177 1.45 0.03 -19.19
N ARG A 178 0.41 0.89 -19.31
CA ARG A 178 0.01 1.51 -20.58
C ARG A 178 1.06 2.49 -21.12
N LEU A 179 1.82 3.11 -20.22
CA LEU A 179 2.83 4.13 -20.51
C LEU A 179 4.25 3.64 -20.16
N GLU A 180 4.47 2.33 -20.16
CA GLU A 180 5.69 1.72 -19.65
C GLU A 180 6.95 2.21 -20.37
N ASN A 181 7.99 2.50 -19.60
CA ASN A 181 9.34 2.68 -20.05
C ASN A 181 10.01 1.30 -20.23
N VAL A 182 9.76 0.68 -21.37
CA VAL A 182 10.21 -0.70 -21.68
C VAL A 182 11.73 -0.84 -21.61
N GLU A 183 12.47 0.18 -22.06
CA GLU A 183 13.93 0.17 -22.04
C GLU A 183 14.47 0.17 -20.61
N LEU A 184 13.89 0.96 -19.73
CA LEU A 184 14.24 0.98 -18.30
C LEU A 184 13.92 -0.36 -17.65
N THR A 185 12.72 -0.92 -17.89
CA THR A 185 12.33 -2.25 -17.39
C THR A 185 13.32 -3.33 -17.85
N LYS A 186 13.72 -3.33 -19.13
CA LYS A 186 14.70 -4.27 -19.69
C LYS A 186 16.07 -4.10 -19.04
N LYS A 187 16.51 -2.86 -18.83
CA LYS A 187 17.81 -2.57 -18.21
C LYS A 187 17.85 -3.07 -16.76
N LEU A 188 16.78 -2.85 -15.97
CA LEU A 188 16.66 -3.37 -14.61
C LEU A 188 16.71 -4.89 -14.59
N ARG A 189 15.96 -5.56 -15.46
CA ARG A 189 15.98 -7.02 -15.59
C ARG A 189 17.39 -7.57 -15.81
N ASN A 190 18.11 -6.98 -16.74
CA ASN A 190 19.44 -7.47 -17.09
C ASN A 190 20.44 -7.30 -15.96
N THR A 191 20.39 -6.18 -15.23
CA THR A 191 21.37 -5.81 -14.21
C THR A 191 20.98 -6.35 -12.82
N PHE A 192 19.71 -6.14 -12.39
CA PHE A 192 19.27 -6.46 -11.04
C PHE A 192 18.53 -7.79 -10.91
N LYS A 193 18.22 -8.48 -12.05
CA LYS A 193 17.49 -9.75 -12.10
C LYS A 193 16.05 -9.67 -11.58
N PHE A 194 15.47 -8.48 -11.60
CA PHE A 194 14.06 -8.25 -11.35
C PHE A 194 13.54 -7.10 -12.24
N THR A 195 12.23 -6.93 -12.27
CA THR A 195 11.59 -5.82 -12.97
C THR A 195 10.74 -5.00 -12.03
N LEU A 196 10.69 -3.69 -12.29
CA LEU A 196 9.73 -2.73 -11.76
C LEU A 196 9.09 -2.00 -12.95
N THR A 197 7.81 -1.67 -12.86
CA THR A 197 7.09 -0.98 -13.93
C THR A 197 7.14 0.53 -13.72
N PHE A 198 7.91 1.22 -14.55
CA PHE A 198 8.00 2.67 -14.57
C PHE A 198 7.23 3.24 -15.77
N ALA A 199 6.56 4.38 -15.60
CA ALA A 199 6.03 5.14 -16.71
C ALA A 199 7.16 5.89 -17.47
N LYS A 200 6.88 6.32 -18.72
CA LYS A 200 7.88 6.95 -19.62
C LYS A 200 8.48 8.25 -19.05
N GLU A 201 7.77 8.93 -18.15
CA GLU A 201 8.25 10.16 -17.54
C GLU A 201 9.40 9.94 -16.53
N PHE A 202 9.63 8.70 -16.12
CA PHE A 202 10.79 8.36 -15.30
C PHE A 202 12.04 8.19 -16.16
N SER A 203 13.13 8.83 -15.74
CA SER A 203 14.43 8.80 -16.42
C SER A 203 15.54 8.32 -15.46
N ILE A 204 16.60 7.78 -16.03
CA ILE A 204 17.78 7.36 -15.28
C ILE A 204 18.63 8.61 -14.99
N SER A 205 18.92 8.86 -13.70
CA SER A 205 19.90 9.86 -13.28
C SER A 205 21.29 9.25 -13.07
N LYS A 206 21.36 8.03 -12.53
CA LYS A 206 22.59 7.25 -12.38
C LYS A 206 22.27 5.77 -12.53
N PHE A 207 23.19 4.99 -13.12
CA PHE A 207 22.98 3.56 -13.29
C PHE A 207 24.33 2.84 -13.38
N GLU A 208 24.56 1.94 -12.41
CA GLU A 208 25.77 1.12 -12.27
C GLU A 208 25.36 -0.35 -12.10
N ASP A 209 26.31 -1.27 -11.92
CA ASP A 209 26.03 -2.70 -11.81
C ASP A 209 25.30 -3.08 -10.52
N ASP A 210 25.50 -2.31 -9.45
CA ASP A 210 24.91 -2.52 -8.13
C ASP A 210 24.01 -1.37 -7.66
N PHE A 211 23.93 -0.26 -8.43
CA PHE A 211 23.19 0.94 -8.07
C PHE A 211 22.40 1.53 -9.24
N ALA A 212 21.17 1.95 -8.97
CA ALA A 212 20.39 2.76 -9.91
C ALA A 212 19.66 3.88 -9.19
N TRP A 213 19.66 5.07 -9.78
CA TRP A 213 18.83 6.19 -9.38
C TRP A 213 17.95 6.61 -10.55
N ILE A 214 16.65 6.47 -10.37
CA ILE A 214 15.60 6.72 -11.36
C ILE A 214 14.70 7.81 -10.80
N ARG A 215 14.36 8.82 -11.59
CA ARG A 215 13.57 9.95 -11.13
C ARG A 215 12.57 10.45 -12.16
N LYS A 216 11.54 11.12 -11.66
CA LYS A 216 10.57 11.90 -12.43
C LYS A 216 10.53 13.31 -11.86
N ASP A 217 10.81 14.30 -12.72
CA ASP A 217 10.73 15.71 -12.39
C ASP A 217 9.49 16.32 -13.05
N TYR A 218 8.74 17.10 -12.29
CA TYR A 218 7.61 17.84 -12.82
C TYR A 218 7.32 19.09 -11.98
N ARG A 219 6.50 19.98 -12.51
CA ARG A 219 6.12 21.21 -11.82
C ARG A 219 4.63 21.22 -11.54
N VAL A 220 4.27 21.67 -10.34
CA VAL A 220 2.90 21.99 -9.96
C VAL A 220 2.87 23.45 -9.58
N LYS A 221 2.26 24.29 -10.42
CA LYS A 221 2.34 25.77 -10.33
C LYS A 221 3.82 26.21 -10.42
N ALA A 222 4.31 26.95 -9.41
CA ALA A 222 5.71 27.41 -9.34
C ALA A 222 6.67 26.39 -8.70
N ASP A 223 6.14 25.38 -7.99
CA ASP A 223 6.94 24.45 -7.20
C ASP A 223 7.41 23.27 -8.04
N GLN A 224 8.68 22.93 -7.91
CA GLN A 224 9.25 21.72 -8.47
C GLN A 224 8.97 20.54 -7.55
N LYS A 225 8.47 19.44 -8.12
CA LYS A 225 8.35 18.15 -7.46
C LYS A 225 9.27 17.14 -8.10
N THR A 226 9.86 16.26 -7.29
CA THR A 226 10.61 15.11 -7.77
C THR A 226 10.21 13.84 -7.05
N LEU A 227 9.94 12.80 -7.82
CA LEU A 227 9.75 11.44 -7.35
C LEU A 227 11.01 10.65 -7.68
N ASN A 228 11.55 9.94 -6.72
CA ASN A 228 12.83 9.28 -6.85
C ASN A 228 12.74 7.83 -6.38
N VAL A 229 13.38 6.94 -7.11
CA VAL A 229 13.60 5.53 -6.73
C VAL A 229 15.08 5.24 -6.82
N MET A 230 15.68 4.88 -5.70
CA MET A 230 17.04 4.40 -5.59
C MET A 230 17.01 2.89 -5.39
N ILE A 231 17.78 2.16 -6.15
CA ILE A 231 17.90 0.70 -6.08
C ILE A 231 19.35 0.37 -5.79
N TYR A 232 19.58 -0.49 -4.81
CA TYR A 232 20.91 -0.98 -4.47
C TYR A 232 20.86 -2.48 -4.22
N LYS A 233 21.88 -3.19 -4.65
CA LYS A 233 22.07 -4.62 -4.39
C LYS A 233 23.46 -4.90 -3.83
N THR A 234 23.56 -5.89 -2.96
CA THR A 234 24.83 -6.40 -2.42
C THR A 234 24.68 -7.89 -2.08
N PRO A 235 25.76 -8.66 -1.97
CA PRO A 235 25.66 -10.03 -1.47
C PRO A 235 24.92 -10.10 -0.14
N PHE A 236 24.08 -11.10 0.04
CA PHE A 236 23.40 -11.34 1.31
C PHE A 236 24.36 -11.96 2.33
N LEU A 237 24.54 -11.28 3.45
CA LEU A 237 25.49 -11.70 4.52
C LEU A 237 24.78 -12.26 5.76
N GLY A 238 23.46 -12.47 5.68
CA GLY A 238 22.63 -13.01 6.75
C GLY A 238 21.58 -12.02 7.29
N ASP A 239 20.69 -12.54 8.14
CA ASP A 239 19.50 -11.82 8.62
C ASP A 239 19.79 -10.53 9.39
N GLY A 240 21.00 -10.38 9.92
CA GLY A 240 21.45 -9.13 10.58
C GLY A 240 21.40 -7.91 9.69
N MET A 241 21.41 -8.08 8.36
CA MET A 241 21.25 -6.98 7.38
C MET A 241 19.87 -6.32 7.45
N PHE A 242 18.86 -7.03 7.99
CA PHE A 242 17.51 -6.50 8.18
C PHE A 242 17.32 -5.73 9.50
N ASN A 243 18.33 -5.60 10.34
CA ASN A 243 18.25 -4.76 11.54
C ASN A 243 18.06 -3.29 11.11
N GLU A 244 17.23 -2.55 11.85
CA GLU A 244 16.92 -1.14 11.54
C GLU A 244 18.16 -0.29 11.39
N GLU A 245 19.06 -0.37 12.37
CA GLU A 245 20.34 0.36 12.37
C GLU A 245 21.16 0.07 11.10
N LYS A 246 21.22 -1.21 10.68
CA LYS A 246 21.96 -1.63 9.49
C LYS A 246 21.33 -1.16 8.19
N ILE A 247 20.00 -1.18 8.12
CA ILE A 247 19.25 -0.63 6.97
C ILE A 247 19.53 0.88 6.84
N ILE A 248 19.46 1.63 7.94
CA ILE A 248 19.66 3.08 7.91
C ILE A 248 21.13 3.43 7.65
N GLU A 249 22.08 2.72 8.28
CA GLU A 249 23.51 2.89 8.00
C GLU A 249 23.82 2.68 6.51
N LEU A 250 23.29 1.61 5.93
CA LEU A 250 23.47 1.30 4.50
C LEU A 250 22.79 2.34 3.61
N ARG A 251 21.53 2.70 3.92
CA ARG A 251 20.79 3.74 3.21
C ARG A 251 21.57 5.07 3.18
N ASP A 252 22.04 5.52 4.32
CA ASP A 252 22.75 6.79 4.46
C ASP A 252 24.12 6.77 3.75
N LYS A 253 24.83 5.65 3.80
CA LYS A 253 26.06 5.47 3.04
C LYS A 253 25.80 5.60 1.54
N ILE A 254 24.84 4.81 1.01
CA ILE A 254 24.54 4.77 -0.43
C ILE A 254 23.98 6.11 -0.92
N SER A 255 23.09 6.74 -0.16
CA SER A 255 22.55 8.05 -0.52
C SER A 255 23.61 9.15 -0.52
N LYS A 256 24.52 9.16 0.46
CA LYS A 256 25.63 10.10 0.54
C LYS A 256 26.57 9.99 -0.66
N GLU A 257 26.87 8.77 -1.10
CA GLU A 257 27.77 8.51 -2.23
C GLU A 257 27.13 8.84 -3.58
N ASN A 258 25.79 8.73 -3.69
CA ASN A 258 25.11 8.73 -4.99
C ASN A 258 24.11 9.86 -5.21
N ILE A 259 23.62 10.51 -4.13
CA ILE A 259 22.58 11.54 -4.21
C ILE A 259 23.14 12.88 -3.72
N PRO A 260 23.88 13.62 -4.57
CA PRO A 260 24.39 14.93 -4.20
C PRO A 260 23.24 15.95 -4.09
N GLY A 261 23.35 16.86 -3.18
CA GLY A 261 22.49 18.05 -3.16
C GLY A 261 22.96 19.14 -4.13
N PRO A 262 22.18 20.20 -4.32
CA PRO A 262 22.52 21.31 -5.23
C PRO A 262 23.69 22.16 -4.72
N THR A 263 23.92 22.23 -3.41
CA THR A 263 25.03 22.95 -2.81
C THR A 263 26.27 22.06 -2.77
N ARG A 264 27.44 22.60 -3.11
CA ARG A 264 28.69 21.86 -3.10
C ARG A 264 28.97 21.23 -1.74
N GLY A 265 29.17 19.90 -1.72
CA GLY A 265 29.41 19.12 -0.50
C GLY A 265 28.15 18.79 0.30
N SER A 266 26.96 19.11 -0.22
CA SER A 266 25.71 18.62 0.36
C SER A 266 25.40 17.21 -0.15
N TYR A 267 24.75 16.39 0.72
CA TYR A 267 24.39 15.00 0.43
C TYR A 267 23.16 14.58 1.21
N MET A 268 22.46 13.58 0.72
CA MET A 268 21.25 13.04 1.34
C MET A 268 21.59 12.05 2.46
N GLY A 269 20.81 12.08 3.53
CA GLY A 269 20.77 11.09 4.59
C GLY A 269 19.45 11.11 5.34
N THR A 270 19.33 10.24 6.35
CA THR A 270 18.11 10.11 7.15
C THR A 270 18.00 11.25 8.17
N GLU A 271 16.79 11.79 8.36
CA GLU A 271 16.48 12.76 9.41
C GLU A 271 16.12 12.02 10.70
N THR A 272 17.09 11.83 11.57
CA THR A 272 16.97 10.98 12.77
C THR A 272 16.25 11.64 13.96
N ARG A 273 15.87 12.93 13.86
CA ARG A 273 15.11 13.62 14.91
C ARG A 273 13.64 13.19 14.96
N TYR A 274 13.16 12.51 13.93
CA TYR A 274 11.79 11.98 13.83
C TYR A 274 11.84 10.45 13.86
N PRO A 275 10.87 9.81 14.54
CA PRO A 275 10.83 8.37 14.62
C PRO A 275 10.60 7.73 13.26
N LEU A 276 11.25 6.60 13.05
CA LEU A 276 11.00 5.73 11.91
C LEU A 276 9.81 4.82 12.23
N THR A 277 9.06 4.43 11.21
CA THR A 277 8.09 3.33 11.31
C THR A 277 8.59 2.15 10.51
N ARG A 278 8.40 0.95 11.03
CA ARG A 278 8.91 -0.28 10.42
C ARG A 278 7.89 -1.40 10.52
N LYS A 279 7.70 -2.12 9.42
CA LYS A 279 6.82 -3.30 9.38
C LYS A 279 7.30 -4.32 8.35
N THR A 280 6.88 -5.57 8.52
CA THR A 280 7.03 -6.60 7.50
C THR A 280 5.86 -6.50 6.52
N VAL A 281 6.17 -6.54 5.23
CA VAL A 281 5.20 -6.49 4.13
C VAL A 281 5.44 -7.63 3.14
N SER A 282 4.46 -7.90 2.29
CA SER A 282 4.62 -8.81 1.14
C SER A 282 4.47 -8.02 -0.15
N ILE A 283 5.52 -7.95 -0.94
CA ILE A 283 5.55 -7.26 -2.23
C ILE A 283 5.39 -8.31 -3.32
N ASN A 284 4.19 -8.46 -3.85
CA ASN A 284 3.88 -9.46 -4.88
C ASN A 284 4.38 -10.88 -4.52
N GLY A 285 4.18 -11.27 -3.24
CA GLY A 285 4.61 -12.55 -2.70
C GLY A 285 6.04 -12.58 -2.12
N GLN A 286 6.86 -11.55 -2.37
CA GLN A 286 8.20 -11.40 -1.80
C GLN A 286 8.13 -10.76 -0.40
N PRO A 287 8.53 -11.45 0.68
CA PRO A 287 8.65 -10.83 2.01
C PRO A 287 9.68 -9.70 2.00
N ALA A 288 9.36 -8.58 2.61
CA ALA A 288 10.23 -7.41 2.70
C ALA A 288 10.05 -6.67 4.03
N ILE A 289 11.06 -5.93 4.43
CA ILE A 289 10.98 -4.94 5.51
C ILE A 289 10.72 -3.58 4.88
N GLU A 290 9.59 -2.96 5.23
CA GLU A 290 9.29 -1.58 4.91
C GLU A 290 9.74 -0.69 6.07
N THR A 291 10.47 0.40 5.77
CA THR A 291 10.85 1.44 6.71
C THR A 291 10.43 2.79 6.15
N ARG A 292 9.70 3.59 6.92
CA ARG A 292 9.27 4.95 6.54
C ARG A 292 9.89 5.98 7.45
N GLY A 293 10.22 7.14 6.91
CA GLY A 293 10.79 8.24 7.65
C GLY A 293 10.99 9.48 6.81
N LEU A 294 11.79 10.40 7.35
CA LEU A 294 12.15 11.64 6.70
C LEU A 294 13.61 11.60 6.25
N TRP A 295 13.88 12.16 5.09
CA TRP A 295 15.23 12.43 4.60
C TRP A 295 15.52 13.93 4.64
N ARG A 296 16.80 14.27 4.75
CA ARG A 296 17.28 15.65 4.64
C ARG A 296 18.58 15.70 3.83
N LEU A 297 18.91 16.86 3.31
CA LEU A 297 20.26 17.14 2.88
C LEU A 297 21.08 17.67 4.07
N PHE A 298 22.26 17.09 4.23
CA PHE A 298 23.30 17.66 5.09
C PHE A 298 23.99 18.78 4.32
N ASN A 299 24.27 19.89 4.99
CA ASN A 299 24.82 21.13 4.41
C ASN A 299 23.88 21.82 3.38
N ASP A 300 22.57 21.58 3.48
CA ASP A 300 21.51 22.22 2.68
C ASP A 300 20.17 22.14 3.40
N PHE A 301 19.12 22.80 2.86
CA PHE A 301 17.79 22.92 3.50
C PHE A 301 16.73 21.98 2.94
N MET A 302 17.06 21.12 1.96
CA MET A 302 16.09 20.24 1.36
C MET A 302 15.80 19.02 2.25
N GLY A 303 14.57 18.57 2.22
CA GLY A 303 14.12 17.36 2.92
C GLY A 303 12.75 16.89 2.42
N GLY A 304 12.33 15.74 2.87
CA GLY A 304 11.04 15.16 2.50
C GLY A 304 10.82 13.79 3.12
N SER A 305 9.85 13.07 2.59
CA SER A 305 9.47 11.75 3.04
C SER A 305 10.16 10.66 2.23
N PHE A 306 10.46 9.52 2.85
CA PHE A 306 10.94 8.32 2.17
C PHE A 306 10.21 7.07 2.63
N ILE A 307 10.20 6.06 1.76
CA ILE A 307 9.82 4.68 2.05
C ILE A 307 10.92 3.78 1.50
N ASN A 308 11.49 2.97 2.36
CA ASN A 308 12.54 2.03 2.02
C ASN A 308 12.01 0.60 2.13
N TYR A 309 12.35 -0.25 1.17
CA TYR A 309 12.03 -1.66 1.15
C TYR A 309 13.30 -2.48 1.04
N CYS A 310 13.52 -3.38 2.00
CA CYS A 310 14.64 -4.31 1.98
C CYS A 310 14.14 -5.75 1.91
N PHE A 311 14.72 -6.57 1.03
CA PHE A 311 14.37 -7.98 0.92
C PHE A 311 15.57 -8.83 0.47
N PHE A 312 15.45 -10.13 0.73
CA PHE A 312 16.40 -11.13 0.27
C PHE A 312 15.92 -11.74 -1.04
N ASP A 313 16.67 -11.50 -2.11
CA ASP A 313 16.51 -12.25 -3.35
C ASP A 313 17.24 -13.60 -3.21
N GLN A 314 16.47 -14.61 -2.80
CA GLN A 314 17.00 -15.96 -2.55
C GLN A 314 17.60 -16.58 -3.82
N LYS A 315 17.02 -16.30 -4.99
CA LYS A 315 17.45 -16.88 -6.27
C LYS A 315 18.85 -16.44 -6.67
N ASN A 316 19.17 -15.17 -6.42
CA ASN A 316 20.44 -14.56 -6.78
C ASN A 316 21.38 -14.37 -5.57
N ASN A 317 20.98 -14.80 -4.37
CA ASN A 317 21.70 -14.64 -3.11
C ASN A 317 22.10 -13.18 -2.83
N GLN A 318 21.16 -12.25 -3.01
CA GLN A 318 21.40 -10.82 -2.87
C GLN A 318 20.46 -10.17 -1.85
N PHE A 319 21.01 -9.23 -1.09
CA PHE A 319 20.22 -8.24 -0.37
C PHE A 319 19.88 -7.12 -1.33
N ILE A 320 18.60 -6.80 -1.44
CA ILE A 320 18.07 -5.71 -2.29
C ILE A 320 17.48 -4.63 -1.39
N MET A 321 17.84 -3.38 -1.68
CA MET A 321 17.25 -2.18 -1.11
C MET A 321 16.61 -1.37 -2.22
N ILE A 322 15.33 -1.04 -2.09
CA ILE A 322 14.61 -0.09 -2.95
C ILE A 322 14.15 1.07 -2.07
N ASP A 323 14.69 2.25 -2.28
CA ASP A 323 14.40 3.46 -1.53
C ASP A 323 13.63 4.46 -2.39
N CYS A 324 12.44 4.80 -1.97
CA CYS A 324 11.56 5.73 -2.64
C CYS A 324 11.49 7.04 -1.85
N PHE A 325 11.82 8.18 -2.46
CA PHE A 325 11.77 9.45 -1.76
C PHE A 325 11.19 10.58 -2.62
N VAL A 326 10.53 11.51 -1.95
CA VAL A 326 9.81 12.61 -2.58
C VAL A 326 10.40 13.94 -2.12
N TYR A 327 10.68 14.84 -3.08
CA TYR A 327 10.84 16.26 -2.83
C TYR A 327 9.61 17.00 -3.35
N SER A 328 8.86 17.62 -2.47
CA SER A 328 7.63 18.34 -2.77
C SER A 328 7.45 19.47 -1.73
N PRO A 329 8.18 20.58 -1.88
CA PRO A 329 8.13 21.67 -0.89
C PRO A 329 6.72 22.26 -0.84
N ASN A 330 6.26 22.60 0.37
CA ASN A 330 4.97 23.26 0.64
C ASN A 330 3.72 22.54 0.11
N GLN A 331 3.82 21.26 -0.23
CA GLN A 331 2.70 20.48 -0.77
C GLN A 331 2.62 19.10 -0.12
N ASN A 332 1.44 18.50 -0.21
CA ASN A 332 1.17 17.11 0.19
C ASN A 332 2.06 16.15 -0.59
N LYS A 333 2.36 15.01 0.04
CA LYS A 333 3.31 14.00 -0.46
C LYS A 333 2.72 12.58 -0.49
N ARG A 334 1.57 12.38 0.16
CA ARG A 334 0.91 11.07 0.28
C ARG A 334 0.67 10.43 -1.08
N ASP A 335 0.10 11.20 -2.01
CA ASP A 335 -0.26 10.70 -3.35
C ASP A 335 0.97 10.37 -4.20
N GLU A 336 2.05 11.14 -4.04
CA GLU A 336 3.34 10.87 -4.68
C GLU A 336 4.00 9.60 -4.12
N LEU A 337 3.97 9.41 -2.79
CA LEU A 337 4.45 8.19 -2.17
C LEU A 337 3.65 6.98 -2.62
N MET A 338 2.31 7.08 -2.74
CA MET A 338 1.46 6.01 -3.28
C MET A 338 1.87 5.61 -4.71
N GLN A 339 2.27 6.57 -5.57
CA GLN A 339 2.80 6.25 -6.90
C GLN A 339 4.11 5.47 -6.82
N LEU A 340 5.02 5.87 -5.94
CA LEU A 340 6.32 5.21 -5.75
C LEU A 340 6.14 3.81 -5.13
N GLU A 341 5.30 3.67 -4.12
CA GLU A 341 4.90 2.36 -3.57
C GLU A 341 4.39 1.43 -4.67
N SER A 342 3.52 1.94 -5.53
CA SER A 342 2.95 1.13 -6.62
C SER A 342 3.99 0.66 -7.63
N ILE A 343 5.08 1.42 -7.84
CA ILE A 343 6.23 0.95 -8.63
C ILE A 343 6.88 -0.24 -7.91
N VAL A 344 7.12 -0.15 -6.60
CA VAL A 344 7.72 -1.24 -5.83
C VAL A 344 6.81 -2.47 -5.82
N TYR A 345 5.50 -2.28 -5.63
CA TYR A 345 4.52 -3.37 -5.66
C TYR A 345 4.32 -4.01 -7.05
N SER A 346 4.93 -3.45 -8.10
CA SER A 346 5.04 -4.10 -9.42
C SER A 346 6.22 -5.08 -9.54
N LEU A 347 7.00 -5.30 -8.47
CA LEU A 347 8.18 -6.16 -8.44
C LEU A 347 7.90 -7.56 -8.99
N LYS A 348 8.79 -8.02 -9.87
CA LYS A 348 8.85 -9.41 -10.34
C LYS A 348 10.30 -9.87 -10.37
N ILE A 349 10.65 -10.84 -9.56
CA ILE A 349 11.97 -11.49 -9.53
C ILE A 349 12.04 -12.50 -10.66
N GLU A 350 13.16 -12.51 -11.39
CA GLU A 350 13.38 -13.34 -12.59
C GLU A 350 13.96 -14.73 -12.22
#